data_1bd289fa3a8374f71a25bdba58f03677
#
_entry.id   1bd289fa3a8374f71a25bdba58f03677
#
_cell.length_a   1.000
_cell.length_b   1.000
_cell.length_c   1.000
_cell.angle_alpha   90.00
_cell.angle_beta   90.00
_cell.angle_gamma   90.00
#
_symmetry.space_group_name_H-M   'P 1'
#
loop_
_entity.id
_entity.type
_entity.pdbx_description
1 polymer ?
#
loop_
_entity_poly.entity_id
_entity_poly.type
_entity_poly.pdbx_seq_one_letter_code
_entity_poly.pdbx_strand_id
1 'polypeptide(L)'
;NNPNRLSNKINNFFNFTNSHKFIDFINKLSGIERSLIPDPYLWGGGVHELKNKGYLNIHCDFNKHPKMQLDRRINFLIYLNHEWKDSYGGALELWDKEMKNCIKKIKPIFNRIVIFNTTDFSFHGNPDPIKVIDQSKSRKSIALYYYSNGRPEKELSGEAHTTLFKNRPNTFDSEKITTYKKIFWKIFYKTKILLK
;
A
#
# COMPACT_ATOMS: atom_id res chain seq x y z
N ASN A 1 8.86 -11.52 1.75
CA ASN A 1 8.35 -12.27 0.61
C ASN A 1 9.45 -13.20 0.06
N ASN A 2 9.32 -14.50 0.28
CA ASN A 2 10.21 -15.50 -0.30
C ASN A 2 9.46 -16.16 -1.48
N PRO A 3 9.90 -15.97 -2.73
CA PRO A 3 9.21 -16.54 -3.91
C PRO A 3 9.10 -18.07 -3.86
N ASN A 4 10.03 -18.75 -3.19
CA ASN A 4 9.97 -20.21 -3.01
C ASN A 4 8.81 -20.69 -2.09
N ARG A 5 8.14 -19.79 -1.42
CA ARG A 5 6.95 -20.07 -0.57
C ARG A 5 5.63 -19.75 -1.28
N LEU A 6 5.68 -19.22 -2.48
CA LEU A 6 4.50 -18.88 -3.26
C LEU A 6 4.19 -20.01 -4.25
N SER A 7 2.91 -20.22 -4.52
CA SER A 7 2.52 -21.17 -5.56
C SER A 7 2.96 -20.68 -6.94
N ASN A 8 3.14 -21.60 -7.88
CA ASN A 8 3.48 -21.26 -9.27
C ASN A 8 2.48 -20.27 -9.88
N LYS A 9 1.19 -20.39 -9.54
CA LYS A 9 0.14 -19.44 -10.01
C LYS A 9 0.41 -18.01 -9.53
N ILE A 10 0.79 -17.84 -8.28
CA ILE A 10 1.11 -16.52 -7.72
C ILE A 10 2.41 -15.97 -8.32
N ASN A 11 3.42 -16.81 -8.48
CA ASN A 11 4.66 -16.40 -9.13
C ASN A 11 4.42 -15.96 -10.58
N ASN A 12 3.62 -16.72 -11.34
CA ASN A 12 3.24 -16.36 -12.71
C ASN A 12 2.46 -15.03 -12.76
N PHE A 13 1.59 -14.77 -11.78
CA PHE A 13 0.91 -13.48 -11.65
C PHE A 13 1.92 -12.34 -11.42
N PHE A 14 2.88 -12.48 -10.52
CA PHE A 14 3.92 -11.46 -10.31
C PHE A 14 4.82 -11.28 -11.54
N ASN A 15 5.20 -12.35 -12.22
CA ASN A 15 5.96 -12.26 -13.46
C ASN A 15 5.18 -11.49 -14.54
N PHE A 16 3.87 -11.77 -14.67
CA PHE A 16 3.01 -11.03 -15.60
C PHE A 16 2.92 -9.55 -15.25
N THR A 17 2.66 -9.22 -13.98
CA THR A 17 2.53 -7.81 -13.54
C THR A 17 3.85 -7.04 -13.57
N ASN A 18 4.97 -7.71 -13.62
CA ASN A 18 6.30 -7.12 -13.82
C ASN A 18 6.74 -7.14 -15.30
N SER A 19 5.92 -7.69 -16.21
CA SER A 19 6.26 -7.75 -17.63
C SER A 19 6.12 -6.36 -18.29
N HIS A 20 6.90 -6.14 -19.32
CA HIS A 20 6.87 -4.93 -20.15
C HIS A 20 5.44 -4.60 -20.64
N LYS A 21 4.71 -5.62 -21.13
CA LYS A 21 3.33 -5.46 -21.59
C LYS A 21 2.40 -4.90 -20.52
N PHE A 22 2.52 -5.37 -19.28
CA PHE A 22 1.69 -4.90 -18.18
C PHE A 22 2.10 -3.50 -17.71
N ILE A 23 3.40 -3.22 -17.68
CA ILE A 23 3.94 -1.92 -17.32
C ILE A 23 3.51 -0.84 -18.31
N ASP A 24 3.56 -1.13 -19.62
CA ASP A 24 3.05 -0.23 -20.65
C ASP A 24 1.57 0.07 -20.48
N PHE A 25 0.78 -0.94 -20.15
CA PHE A 25 -0.63 -0.75 -19.85
C PHE A 25 -0.83 0.20 -18.65
N ILE A 26 -0.12 -0.02 -17.54
CA ILE A 26 -0.22 0.85 -16.35
C ILE A 26 0.30 2.26 -16.65
N ASN A 27 1.38 2.41 -17.41
CA ASN A 27 1.88 3.71 -17.85
C ASN A 27 0.81 4.50 -18.62
N LYS A 28 0.20 3.87 -19.64
CA LYS A 28 -0.87 4.49 -20.42
C LYS A 28 -2.09 4.84 -19.58
N LEU A 29 -2.48 3.94 -18.69
CA LEU A 29 -3.63 4.14 -17.81
C LEU A 29 -3.43 5.28 -16.82
N SER A 30 -2.23 5.40 -16.26
CA SER A 30 -1.91 6.40 -15.22
C SER A 30 -1.59 7.78 -15.76
N GLY A 31 -1.24 7.90 -17.05
CA GLY A 31 -0.77 9.15 -17.66
C GLY A 31 0.58 9.63 -17.12
N ILE A 32 1.35 8.75 -16.45
CA ILE A 32 2.68 9.09 -15.97
C ILE A 32 3.64 9.12 -17.17
N GLU A 33 4.24 10.28 -17.42
CA GLU A 33 5.12 10.49 -18.58
C GLU A 33 6.41 9.68 -18.52
N ARG A 34 6.95 9.45 -17.32
CA ARG A 34 8.16 8.64 -17.11
C ARG A 34 7.82 7.16 -17.10
N SER A 35 8.68 6.35 -17.70
CA SER A 35 8.52 4.88 -17.68
C SER A 35 8.45 4.36 -16.26
N LEU A 36 7.42 3.57 -15.99
CA LEU A 36 7.28 2.88 -14.72
C LEU A 36 8.21 1.68 -14.64
N ILE A 37 8.73 1.46 -13.45
CA ILE A 37 9.66 0.39 -13.09
C ILE A 37 8.98 -0.48 -12.03
N PRO A 38 8.86 -1.80 -12.22
CA PRO A 38 8.29 -2.68 -11.23
C PRO A 38 9.23 -2.90 -10.05
N ASP A 39 8.70 -3.40 -8.95
CA ASP A 39 9.50 -3.79 -7.79
C ASP A 39 9.69 -5.32 -7.72
N PRO A 40 10.84 -5.84 -8.15
CA PRO A 40 11.13 -7.28 -8.08
C PRO A 40 11.33 -7.76 -6.64
N TYR A 41 11.55 -6.86 -5.69
CA TYR A 41 11.74 -7.18 -4.28
C TYR A 41 10.42 -7.23 -3.49
N LEU A 42 9.30 -6.77 -4.09
CA LEU A 42 8.00 -6.61 -3.44
C LEU A 42 8.13 -5.91 -2.07
N TRP A 43 8.91 -4.81 -2.00
CA TRP A 43 9.17 -4.09 -0.77
C TRP A 43 7.89 -3.44 -0.23
N GLY A 44 7.39 -3.95 0.90
CA GLY A 44 6.09 -3.56 1.45
C GLY A 44 4.88 -4.07 0.65
N GLY A 45 5.10 -4.70 -0.50
CA GLY A 45 4.09 -5.30 -1.34
C GLY A 45 3.94 -6.82 -1.15
N GLY A 46 3.27 -7.49 -2.09
CA GLY A 46 3.02 -8.92 -2.11
C GLY A 46 1.62 -9.29 -1.62
N VAL A 47 1.48 -10.47 -1.01
CA VAL A 47 0.20 -10.96 -0.49
C VAL A 47 0.00 -10.44 0.93
N HIS A 48 -1.12 -9.76 1.15
CA HIS A 48 -1.51 -9.20 2.44
C HIS A 48 -2.78 -9.86 2.96
N GLU A 49 -2.81 -10.09 4.27
CA GLU A 49 -3.98 -10.61 4.97
C GLU A 49 -4.25 -9.82 6.24
N LEU A 50 -5.49 -9.40 6.43
CA LEU A 50 -5.99 -8.82 7.68
C LEU A 50 -7.09 -9.71 8.24
N LYS A 51 -6.88 -10.20 9.44
CA LYS A 51 -7.84 -11.01 10.21
C LYS A 51 -8.85 -10.13 10.95
N ASN A 52 -9.80 -10.75 11.63
CA ASN A 52 -10.75 -10.05 12.49
C ASN A 52 -10.04 -9.05 13.41
N LYS A 53 -10.62 -7.85 13.58
CA LYS A 53 -10.07 -6.69 14.27
C LYS A 53 -8.85 -6.03 13.60
N GLY A 54 -8.34 -6.59 12.49
CA GLY A 54 -7.26 -5.97 11.72
C GLY A 54 -7.73 -4.68 11.04
N TYR A 55 -6.86 -3.69 10.99
CA TYR A 55 -7.08 -2.41 10.33
C TYR A 55 -5.73 -1.81 9.89
N LEU A 56 -5.79 -0.77 9.08
CA LEU A 56 -4.63 0.02 8.71
C LEU A 56 -5.04 1.50 8.72
N ASN A 57 -4.51 2.26 9.65
CA ASN A 57 -4.81 3.69 9.78
C ASN A 57 -4.52 4.44 8.47
N ILE A 58 -5.17 5.59 8.31
CA ILE A 58 -4.93 6.46 7.17
C ILE A 58 -3.47 6.91 7.19
N HIS A 59 -2.83 6.84 6.04
CA HIS A 59 -1.42 7.15 5.87
C HIS A 59 -1.11 7.59 4.45
N CYS A 60 0.02 8.26 4.29
CA CYS A 60 0.76 8.30 3.03
C CYS A 60 1.85 7.23 3.08
N ASP A 61 2.06 6.58 1.97
CA ASP A 61 3.13 5.60 1.83
C ASP A 61 4.52 6.26 1.85
N PHE A 62 5.55 5.44 2.12
CA PHE A 62 6.93 5.87 1.83
C PHE A 62 7.05 6.27 0.36
N ASN A 63 7.75 7.36 0.10
CA ASN A 63 7.83 7.95 -1.24
C ASN A 63 9.00 7.47 -2.08
N LYS A 64 10.02 6.82 -1.48
CA LYS A 64 11.22 6.35 -2.16
C LYS A 64 11.58 4.90 -1.81
N HIS A 65 11.84 4.08 -2.83
CA HIS A 65 12.26 2.69 -2.61
C HIS A 65 13.63 2.62 -1.93
N PRO A 66 13.78 1.91 -0.81
CA PRO A 66 15.00 1.99 0.00
C PRO A 66 16.25 1.41 -0.67
N LYS A 67 16.09 0.45 -1.59
CA LYS A 67 17.23 -0.14 -2.33
C LYS A 67 17.43 0.50 -3.70
N MET A 68 16.35 0.62 -4.49
CA MET A 68 16.44 1.13 -5.86
C MET A 68 16.58 2.65 -5.92
N GLN A 69 16.27 3.37 -4.83
CA GLN A 69 16.27 4.84 -4.75
C GLN A 69 15.34 5.52 -5.78
N LEU A 70 14.32 4.79 -6.24
CA LEU A 70 13.31 5.26 -7.17
C LEU A 70 12.09 5.82 -6.44
N ASP A 71 11.41 6.76 -7.06
CA ASP A 71 10.19 7.37 -6.53
C ASP A 71 8.99 6.45 -6.74
N ARG A 72 8.25 6.18 -5.67
CA ARG A 72 7.02 5.37 -5.71
C ARG A 72 5.90 6.16 -6.37
N ARG A 73 5.29 5.61 -7.42
CA ARG A 73 4.32 6.32 -8.26
C ARG A 73 2.92 5.74 -8.24
N ILE A 74 2.82 4.43 -8.20
CA ILE A 74 1.54 3.72 -8.32
C ILE A 74 1.40 2.67 -7.24
N ASN A 75 0.23 2.65 -6.62
CA ASN A 75 -0.31 1.50 -5.91
C ASN A 75 -1.27 0.76 -6.81
N PHE A 76 -1.01 -0.53 -6.97
CA PHE A 76 -1.90 -1.48 -7.60
C PHE A 76 -2.34 -2.50 -6.55
N LEU A 77 -3.65 -2.54 -6.28
CA LEU A 77 -4.24 -3.48 -5.33
C LEU A 77 -5.23 -4.38 -6.05
N ILE A 78 -5.18 -5.69 -5.80
CA ILE A 78 -6.23 -6.62 -6.19
C ILE A 78 -6.78 -7.33 -4.97
N TYR A 79 -8.10 -7.33 -4.80
CA TYR A 79 -8.77 -7.97 -3.68
C TYR A 79 -9.22 -9.39 -4.03
N LEU A 80 -9.08 -10.31 -3.06
CA LEU A 80 -9.29 -11.74 -3.23
C LEU A 80 -10.39 -12.30 -2.32
N ASN A 81 -11.41 -11.49 -2.00
CA ASN A 81 -12.40 -11.82 -0.97
C ASN A 81 -13.76 -12.14 -1.60
N HIS A 82 -14.05 -13.43 -1.77
CA HIS A 82 -15.36 -13.90 -2.19
C HIS A 82 -16.42 -13.57 -1.15
N GLU A 83 -17.63 -13.21 -1.58
CA GLU A 83 -18.80 -12.97 -0.73
C GLU A 83 -18.52 -12.00 0.44
N TRP A 84 -17.69 -10.97 0.19
CA TRP A 84 -17.37 -9.98 1.21
C TRP A 84 -18.56 -9.08 1.50
N LYS A 85 -19.11 -9.17 2.71
CA LYS A 85 -20.28 -8.38 3.15
C LYS A 85 -19.83 -7.00 3.64
N ASP A 86 -20.70 -5.99 3.45
CA ASP A 86 -20.43 -4.63 3.93
C ASP A 86 -20.23 -4.57 5.45
N SER A 87 -20.97 -5.40 6.18
CA SER A 87 -20.87 -5.51 7.64
C SER A 87 -19.49 -5.97 8.12
N TYR A 88 -18.69 -6.59 7.26
CA TYR A 88 -17.32 -7.01 7.60
C TYR A 88 -16.34 -5.85 7.64
N GLY A 89 -16.68 -4.69 7.08
CA GLY A 89 -15.79 -3.52 7.05
C GLY A 89 -14.58 -3.70 6.12
N GLY A 90 -13.47 -3.07 6.45
CA GLY A 90 -12.20 -3.18 5.71
C GLY A 90 -12.21 -2.53 4.34
N ALA A 91 -13.15 -1.61 4.06
CA ALA A 91 -13.12 -0.81 2.84
C ALA A 91 -11.85 0.05 2.79
N LEU A 92 -11.27 0.20 1.59
CA LEU A 92 -10.20 1.17 1.37
C LEU A 92 -10.82 2.56 1.33
N GLU A 93 -10.30 3.47 2.13
CA GLU A 93 -10.62 4.88 2.10
C GLU A 93 -9.53 5.66 1.37
N LEU A 94 -9.94 6.55 0.48
CA LEU A 94 -9.08 7.55 -0.15
C LEU A 94 -9.55 8.92 0.33
N TRP A 95 -8.60 9.74 0.82
CA TRP A 95 -8.88 11.04 1.43
C TRP A 95 -8.32 12.19 0.61
N ASP A 96 -8.90 13.37 0.77
CA ASP A 96 -8.37 14.59 0.17
C ASP A 96 -7.00 14.98 0.78
N LYS A 97 -6.29 15.86 0.08
CA LYS A 97 -4.96 16.34 0.47
C LYS A 97 -4.94 16.99 1.85
N GLU A 98 -6.01 17.67 2.22
CA GLU A 98 -6.17 18.37 3.50
C GLU A 98 -6.63 17.44 4.62
N MET A 99 -6.95 16.18 4.35
CA MET A 99 -7.50 15.21 5.31
C MET A 99 -8.83 15.66 5.93
N LYS A 100 -9.63 16.41 5.16
CA LYS A 100 -10.96 16.88 5.60
C LYS A 100 -12.07 15.91 5.26
N ASN A 101 -11.99 15.31 4.06
CA ASN A 101 -13.06 14.46 3.51
C ASN A 101 -12.53 13.14 2.99
N CYS A 102 -13.25 12.06 3.29
CA CYS A 102 -13.08 10.80 2.60
C CYS A 102 -13.73 10.87 1.22
N ILE A 103 -12.92 10.95 0.18
CA ILE A 103 -13.38 11.12 -1.21
C ILE A 103 -13.99 9.84 -1.77
N LYS A 104 -13.43 8.69 -1.37
CA LYS A 104 -13.90 7.39 -1.89
C LYS A 104 -13.73 6.29 -0.85
N LYS A 105 -14.78 5.47 -0.69
CA LYS A 105 -14.73 4.17 0.01
C LYS A 105 -14.88 3.04 -1.01
N ILE A 106 -13.94 2.11 -1.00
CA ILE A 106 -13.87 1.02 -1.98
C ILE A 106 -13.93 -0.32 -1.24
N LYS A 107 -14.99 -1.08 -1.51
CA LYS A 107 -15.20 -2.40 -0.89
C LYS A 107 -14.15 -3.40 -1.41
N PRO A 108 -13.54 -4.22 -0.56
CA PRO A 108 -12.49 -5.16 -0.95
C PRO A 108 -13.06 -6.48 -1.49
N ILE A 109 -13.95 -6.43 -2.47
CA ILE A 109 -14.60 -7.61 -3.06
C ILE A 109 -13.68 -8.34 -4.03
N PHE A 110 -13.95 -9.64 -4.24
CA PHE A 110 -13.17 -10.49 -5.14
C PHE A 110 -13.02 -9.89 -6.53
N ASN A 111 -11.82 -10.04 -7.10
CA ASN A 111 -11.45 -9.58 -8.44
C ASN A 111 -11.58 -8.06 -8.68
N ARG A 112 -11.69 -7.26 -7.61
CA ARG A 112 -11.63 -5.79 -7.71
C ARG A 112 -10.20 -5.34 -7.71
N ILE A 113 -9.85 -4.57 -8.75
CA ILE A 113 -8.56 -3.89 -8.87
C ILE A 113 -8.75 -2.42 -8.52
N VAL A 114 -7.81 -1.87 -7.75
CA VAL A 114 -7.73 -0.46 -7.44
C VAL A 114 -6.33 0.03 -7.79
N ILE A 115 -6.25 1.06 -8.61
CA ILE A 115 -5.01 1.68 -9.04
C ILE A 115 -5.10 3.15 -8.70
N PHE A 116 -4.10 3.69 -8.02
CA PHE A 116 -4.03 5.12 -7.70
C PHE A 116 -2.59 5.60 -7.63
N ASN A 117 -2.42 6.87 -7.96
CA ASN A 117 -1.13 7.55 -7.86
C ASN A 117 -0.74 7.77 -6.40
N THR A 118 0.54 7.60 -6.09
CA THR A 118 1.10 7.89 -4.78
C THR A 118 1.89 9.19 -4.82
N THR A 119 1.51 10.11 -3.95
CA THR A 119 2.20 11.36 -3.65
C THR A 119 2.40 11.46 -2.15
N ASP A 120 3.11 12.48 -1.68
CA ASP A 120 3.32 12.71 -0.26
C ASP A 120 2.05 13.17 0.50
N PHE A 121 0.93 13.29 -0.22
CA PHE A 121 -0.39 13.64 0.30
C PHE A 121 -1.52 12.72 -0.23
N SER A 122 -1.20 11.55 -0.78
CA SER A 122 -2.18 10.52 -1.18
C SER A 122 -2.61 9.71 0.02
N PHE A 123 -3.43 10.31 0.88
CA PHE A 123 -3.89 9.68 2.12
C PHE A 123 -4.88 8.56 1.86
N HIS A 124 -4.58 7.37 2.38
CA HIS A 124 -5.41 6.19 2.23
C HIS A 124 -5.23 5.18 3.36
N GLY A 125 -6.15 4.23 3.47
CA GLY A 125 -6.10 3.17 4.47
C GLY A 125 -7.40 2.38 4.54
N ASN A 126 -7.49 1.48 5.50
CA ASN A 126 -8.75 0.83 5.92
C ASN A 126 -8.84 0.91 7.45
N PRO A 127 -9.19 2.09 7.98
CA PRO A 127 -9.05 2.41 9.39
C PRO A 127 -10.10 1.72 10.26
N ASP A 128 -11.23 1.31 9.68
CA ASP A 128 -12.27 0.61 10.42
C ASP A 128 -11.88 -0.87 10.61
N PRO A 129 -11.85 -1.37 11.85
CA PRO A 129 -11.51 -2.76 12.13
C PRO A 129 -12.42 -3.75 11.40
N ILE A 130 -11.83 -4.84 10.91
CA ILE A 130 -12.58 -5.94 10.29
C ILE A 130 -13.43 -6.64 11.35
N LYS A 131 -14.70 -6.87 11.01
CA LYS A 131 -15.71 -7.48 11.88
C LYS A 131 -16.19 -8.79 11.29
N VAL A 132 -15.31 -9.78 11.23
CA VAL A 132 -15.62 -11.13 10.73
C VAL A 132 -15.69 -12.08 11.90
N ILE A 133 -16.85 -12.70 12.14
CA ILE A 133 -17.05 -13.69 13.21
C ILE A 133 -16.44 -15.03 12.79
N ASP A 134 -16.63 -15.42 11.53
CA ASP A 134 -16.06 -16.64 10.95
C ASP A 134 -14.53 -16.53 10.83
N GLN A 135 -13.83 -17.24 11.67
CA GLN A 135 -12.36 -17.26 11.73
C GLN A 135 -11.68 -17.74 10.43
N SER A 136 -12.41 -18.44 9.56
CA SER A 136 -11.91 -18.88 8.26
C SER A 136 -11.84 -17.73 7.24
N LYS A 137 -12.58 -16.66 7.48
CA LYS A 137 -12.61 -15.47 6.60
C LYS A 137 -11.61 -14.42 7.07
N SER A 138 -10.92 -13.83 6.11
CA SER A 138 -10.00 -12.70 6.32
C SER A 138 -9.98 -11.82 5.08
N ARG A 139 -9.59 -10.55 5.23
CA ARG A 139 -9.44 -9.63 4.11
C ARG A 139 -8.08 -9.85 3.44
N LYS A 140 -8.11 -10.40 2.24
CA LYS A 140 -6.93 -10.72 1.45
C LYS A 140 -6.80 -9.76 0.27
N SER A 141 -5.56 -9.34 -0.01
CA SER A 141 -5.22 -8.55 -1.18
C SER A 141 -3.81 -8.86 -1.66
N ILE A 142 -3.55 -8.58 -2.92
CA ILE A 142 -2.19 -8.46 -3.46
C ILE A 142 -1.94 -6.97 -3.68
N ALA A 143 -0.79 -6.49 -3.23
CA ALA A 143 -0.34 -5.12 -3.43
C ALA A 143 0.95 -5.11 -4.22
N LEU A 144 1.00 -4.31 -5.28
CA LEU A 144 2.16 -4.08 -6.11
C LEU A 144 2.42 -2.59 -6.22
N TYR A 145 3.68 -2.23 -6.30
CA TYR A 145 4.11 -0.84 -6.38
C TYR A 145 4.98 -0.63 -7.60
N TYR A 146 4.72 0.48 -8.29
CA TYR A 146 5.50 0.85 -9.45
C TYR A 146 6.17 2.20 -9.20
N TYR A 147 7.37 2.32 -9.68
CA TYR A 147 8.29 3.42 -9.41
C TYR A 147 8.70 4.13 -10.69
N SER A 148 9.28 5.31 -10.58
CA SER A 148 9.96 5.99 -11.68
C SER A 148 11.25 6.64 -11.20
N ASN A 149 12.15 6.90 -12.12
CA ASN A 149 13.35 7.69 -11.83
C ASN A 149 12.98 9.18 -11.83
N GLY A 150 12.67 9.71 -10.65
CA GLY A 150 12.19 11.06 -10.43
C GLY A 150 10.67 11.22 -10.61
N ARG A 151 10.14 12.33 -10.08
CA ARG A 151 8.75 12.77 -10.18
C ARG A 151 8.67 14.29 -10.25
N PRO A 152 7.53 14.88 -10.71
CA PRO A 152 7.33 16.32 -10.67
C PRO A 152 7.42 16.88 -9.24
N GLU A 153 8.05 18.05 -9.08
CA GLU A 153 8.22 18.70 -7.77
C GLU A 153 6.88 18.97 -7.07
N LYS A 154 5.85 19.34 -7.82
CA LYS A 154 4.49 19.56 -7.31
C LYS A 154 3.86 18.36 -6.59
N GLU A 155 4.42 17.17 -6.76
CA GLU A 155 3.97 15.92 -6.13
C GLU A 155 4.77 15.56 -4.87
N LEU A 156 5.77 16.39 -4.52
CA LEU A 156 6.62 16.22 -3.35
C LEU A 156 6.20 17.19 -2.24
N SER A 157 6.37 16.79 -0.99
CA SER A 157 6.23 17.65 0.19
C SER A 157 7.56 17.87 0.92
N GLY A 158 8.66 17.37 0.38
CA GLY A 158 9.99 17.46 0.97
C GLY A 158 10.88 16.27 0.67
N GLU A 159 11.68 15.88 1.67
CA GLU A 159 12.64 14.80 1.57
C GLU A 159 12.01 13.40 1.55
N ALA A 160 12.85 12.38 1.31
CA ALA A 160 12.43 10.99 1.41
C ALA A 160 11.93 10.66 2.83
N HIS A 161 10.76 10.03 2.90
CA HIS A 161 10.12 9.68 4.16
C HIS A 161 9.61 8.23 4.16
N THR A 162 9.43 7.70 5.37
CA THR A 162 8.72 6.44 5.61
C THR A 162 7.21 6.68 5.59
N THR A 163 6.42 5.63 5.81
CA THR A 163 4.95 5.76 5.94
C THR A 163 4.57 6.80 6.99
N LEU A 164 3.75 7.78 6.60
CA LEU A 164 3.28 8.88 7.44
C LEU A 164 1.80 8.65 7.79
N PHE A 165 1.52 8.36 9.06
CA PHE A 165 0.15 8.15 9.54
C PHE A 165 -0.53 9.48 9.87
N LYS A 166 -1.84 9.54 9.60
CA LYS A 166 -2.72 10.68 9.93
C LYS A 166 -4.00 10.17 10.58
N ASN A 167 -4.52 10.94 11.54
CA ASN A 167 -5.81 10.67 12.14
C ASN A 167 -6.93 11.24 11.27
N ARG A 168 -8.04 10.52 11.19
CA ARG A 168 -9.26 11.05 10.58
C ARG A 168 -9.84 12.16 11.45
N PRO A 169 -10.44 13.22 10.87
CA PRO A 169 -11.11 14.25 11.64
C PRO A 169 -12.29 13.66 12.45
N ASN A 170 -12.47 14.15 13.66
CA ASN A 170 -13.57 13.75 14.57
C ASN A 170 -13.62 12.24 14.91
N THR A 171 -12.51 11.54 14.83
CA THR A 171 -12.39 10.14 15.24
C THR A 171 -11.21 9.95 16.17
N PHE A 172 -11.34 8.97 17.07
CA PHE A 172 -10.19 8.49 17.85
C PHE A 172 -9.58 7.31 17.10
N ASP A 173 -8.89 7.59 16.00
CA ASP A 173 -8.03 6.59 15.38
C ASP A 173 -6.93 6.27 16.38
N SER A 174 -6.95 5.05 16.91
CA SER A 174 -6.13 4.68 18.04
C SER A 174 -4.65 4.93 17.75
N GLU A 175 -4.10 6.01 18.31
CA GLU A 175 -2.66 6.28 18.38
C GLU A 175 -1.96 5.25 19.28
N LYS A 176 -2.03 4.00 18.93
CA LYS A 176 -1.12 3.01 19.53
C LYS A 176 -0.10 2.53 18.53
N ILE A 177 0.46 3.46 17.79
CA ILE A 177 1.89 3.34 17.46
C ILE A 177 2.60 3.96 18.66
N THR A 178 2.68 3.22 19.77
CA THR A 178 3.44 3.63 20.93
C THR A 178 4.80 4.14 20.46
N THR A 179 5.27 5.22 21.04
CA THR A 179 6.61 5.80 20.89
C THR A 179 7.72 4.72 20.83
N TYR A 180 7.50 3.59 21.49
CA TYR A 180 8.36 2.40 21.47
C TYR A 180 8.51 1.74 20.09
N LYS A 181 7.46 1.67 19.26
CA LYS A 181 7.58 1.15 17.89
C LYS A 181 8.35 2.11 16.99
N LYS A 182 8.17 3.42 17.14
CA LYS A 182 8.95 4.44 16.41
C LYS A 182 10.44 4.37 16.78
N ILE A 183 10.74 4.18 18.05
CA ILE A 183 12.13 4.04 18.56
C ILE A 183 12.72 2.71 18.09
N PHE A 184 12.00 1.60 18.19
CA PHE A 184 12.45 0.27 17.77
C PHE A 184 12.77 0.22 16.28
N TRP A 185 11.93 0.78 15.42
CA TRP A 185 12.18 0.87 13.98
C TRP A 185 13.36 1.81 13.66
N LYS A 186 13.49 2.96 14.34
CA LYS A 186 14.66 3.83 14.19
C LYS A 186 15.97 3.13 14.60
N ILE A 187 15.97 2.39 15.69
CA ILE A 187 17.14 1.64 16.15
C ILE A 187 17.45 0.49 15.19
N PHE A 188 16.44 -0.27 14.77
CA PHE A 188 16.62 -1.41 13.86
C PHE A 188 17.16 -0.99 12.48
N TYR A 189 16.73 0.15 11.94
CA TYR A 189 17.29 0.70 10.70
C TYR A 189 18.69 1.27 10.89
N LYS A 190 19.01 1.95 12.00
CA LYS A 190 20.35 2.44 12.27
C LYS A 190 21.37 1.31 12.45
N THR A 191 21.01 0.24 13.15
CA THR A 191 21.91 -0.93 13.32
C THR A 191 22.15 -1.70 12.03
N LYS A 192 21.18 -1.77 11.11
CA LYS A 192 21.40 -2.39 9.80
C LYS A 192 22.29 -1.58 8.84
N ILE A 193 22.40 -0.27 9.05
CA ILE A 193 23.32 0.59 8.26
C ILE A 193 24.75 0.53 8.79
N LEU A 194 24.93 0.21 10.08
CA LEU A 194 26.26 0.12 10.73
C LEU A 194 26.91 -1.27 10.63
N LEU A 195 26.21 -2.27 10.08
CA LEU A 195 26.73 -3.65 9.88
C LEU A 195 26.96 -3.98 8.41
N LYS A 196 27.32 -2.98 7.61
CA LYS A 196 27.87 -3.14 6.25
C LYS A 196 29.27 -2.58 6.20
#